data_9287e8a5921d034d9ea9de58e778243e
#
_entry.id   9287e8a5921d034d9ea9de58e778243e
#
_cell.length_a   1.000
_cell.length_b   1.000
_cell.length_c   1.000
_cell.angle_alpha   90.00
_cell.angle_beta   90.00
_cell.angle_gamma   90.00
#
_symmetry.space_group_name_H-M   'P 1'
#
loop_
_entity.id
_entity.type
_entity.pdbx_description
1 polymer ?
#
loop_
_entity_poly.entity_id
_entity_poly.type
_entity_poly.pdbx_seq_one_letter_code
_entity_poly.pdbx_strand_id
1 'polypeptide(L)'
;MRLSCFYLSWLLLLAIPGQTQEISGFWRGKLITGPGGCFPVYQTELQLNCVGDEIRGKAYHFSDSSNFISNEIVGLWDSVKRVALLRETGIVTFRLKEECVPCLKNYEFTLSSGTSENLKELQLRGNWSTPSGRAIDGRTPCAPGTILLTRFEKSVFPAAPAAKPTPPQKIDQLVQEIRLDSGEVQLSFYDNGQIDGDTISVYVNKKPLIVNQMLRAEPIILKIWIDSKQPVREIVMVGENLGQIPPNTALMIVTTRNERHQVYLTADERKNALVRLIFDRGNIQKN
;
A
#
# COMPACT_ATOMS: atom_id res chain seq x y z
N MET A 1 -9.39 -9.97 71.71
CA MET A 1 -8.88 -9.11 70.63
C MET A 1 -8.13 -9.99 69.65
N ARG A 2 -8.73 -10.29 68.48
CA ARG A 2 -8.07 -11.03 67.39
C ARG A 2 -7.79 -10.03 66.29
N LEU A 3 -6.50 -9.79 65.99
CA LEU A 3 -6.08 -9.00 64.81
C LEU A 3 -6.12 -9.91 63.60
N SER A 4 -6.96 -9.55 62.61
CA SER A 4 -6.95 -10.13 61.28
C SER A 4 -5.97 -9.34 60.39
N CYS A 5 -4.87 -9.99 59.98
CA CYS A 5 -3.97 -9.46 58.94
C CYS A 5 -4.60 -9.69 57.56
N PHE A 6 -4.97 -8.61 56.87
CA PHE A 6 -5.29 -8.64 55.45
C PHE A 6 -3.98 -8.60 54.63
N TYR A 7 -3.66 -9.70 53.96
CA TYR A 7 -2.63 -9.73 52.93
C TYR A 7 -3.20 -9.16 51.62
N LEU A 8 -2.75 -7.94 51.30
CA LEU A 8 -3.00 -7.31 50.00
C LEU A 8 -2.04 -7.91 48.96
N SER A 9 -2.53 -8.87 48.16
CA SER A 9 -1.74 -9.47 47.06
C SER A 9 -1.67 -8.48 45.90
N TRP A 10 -0.51 -7.85 45.73
CA TRP A 10 -0.20 -7.05 44.53
C TRP A 10 0.07 -8.01 43.36
N LEU A 11 -0.90 -8.13 42.45
CA LEU A 11 -0.65 -8.72 41.12
C LEU A 11 0.23 -7.77 40.32
N LEU A 12 1.52 -8.05 40.24
CA LEU A 12 2.43 -7.46 39.26
C LEU A 12 2.03 -7.96 37.88
N LEU A 13 1.33 -7.14 37.10
CA LEU A 13 1.19 -7.31 35.66
C LEU A 13 2.58 -7.11 35.04
N LEU A 14 3.28 -8.22 34.82
CA LEU A 14 4.47 -8.26 33.99
C LEU A 14 4.04 -7.94 32.57
N ALA A 15 4.30 -6.73 32.09
CA ALA A 15 4.23 -6.39 30.66
C ALA A 15 5.26 -7.29 29.94
N ILE A 16 4.78 -8.31 29.26
CA ILE A 16 5.61 -9.14 28.39
C ILE A 16 6.06 -8.23 27.24
N PRO A 17 7.38 -7.94 27.10
CA PRO A 17 7.85 -7.18 25.96
C PRO A 17 7.41 -7.95 24.70
N GLY A 18 6.69 -7.28 23.79
CA GLY A 18 6.22 -7.87 22.55
C GLY A 18 7.41 -8.51 21.82
N GLN A 19 7.41 -9.82 21.73
CA GLN A 19 8.44 -10.55 21.00
C GLN A 19 8.35 -10.10 19.55
N THR A 20 9.42 -9.49 19.05
CA THR A 20 9.53 -9.23 17.61
C THR A 20 9.43 -10.56 16.90
N GLN A 21 8.46 -10.66 16.01
CA GLN A 21 8.23 -11.89 15.27
C GLN A 21 9.48 -12.25 14.45
N GLU A 22 9.77 -13.54 14.36
CA GLU A 22 10.95 -14.08 13.65
C GLU A 22 11.08 -13.56 12.21
N ILE A 23 9.96 -13.22 11.58
CA ILE A 23 9.89 -12.69 10.21
C ILE A 23 10.32 -11.21 10.11
N SER A 24 10.31 -10.43 11.21
CA SER A 24 10.72 -9.03 11.20
C SER A 24 12.21 -8.87 10.91
N GLY A 25 12.58 -7.87 10.12
CA GLY A 25 13.98 -7.55 9.81
C GLY A 25 14.21 -7.22 8.35
N PHE A 26 15.49 -7.26 7.95
CA PHE A 26 15.94 -6.97 6.59
C PHE A 26 16.26 -8.28 5.87
N TRP A 27 15.66 -8.46 4.71
CA TRP A 27 15.78 -9.67 3.92
C TRP A 27 16.27 -9.30 2.52
N ARG A 28 17.36 -9.88 2.06
CA ARG A 28 17.95 -9.56 0.76
C ARG A 28 18.31 -10.81 -0.03
N GLY A 29 18.16 -10.70 -1.35
CA GLY A 29 18.51 -11.77 -2.25
C GLY A 29 18.16 -11.46 -3.69
N LYS A 30 18.00 -12.50 -4.47
CA LYS A 30 17.69 -12.41 -5.89
C LYS A 30 16.26 -12.85 -6.16
N LEU A 31 15.59 -12.08 -7.00
CA LEU A 31 14.31 -12.43 -7.58
C LEU A 31 14.58 -12.86 -9.02
N ILE A 32 14.17 -14.07 -9.34
CA ILE A 32 14.27 -14.66 -10.67
C ILE A 32 12.94 -14.44 -11.38
N THR A 33 12.99 -13.89 -12.59
CA THR A 33 11.82 -13.64 -13.41
C THR A 33 11.92 -14.41 -14.73
N GLY A 34 10.77 -14.64 -15.35
CA GLY A 34 10.70 -14.97 -16.77
C GLY A 34 11.03 -13.75 -17.64
N PRO A 35 10.90 -13.85 -18.96
CA PRO A 35 11.10 -12.72 -19.87
C PRO A 35 10.22 -11.52 -19.51
N GLY A 36 10.77 -10.32 -19.60
CA GLY A 36 10.11 -9.07 -19.23
C GLY A 36 10.58 -8.52 -17.88
N GLY A 37 10.16 -7.29 -17.56
CA GLY A 37 10.55 -6.58 -16.35
C GLY A 37 11.67 -5.56 -16.57
N CYS A 38 11.93 -4.77 -15.52
CA CYS A 38 12.85 -3.63 -15.58
C CYS A 38 14.33 -4.00 -15.51
N PHE A 39 14.66 -5.20 -15.04
CA PHE A 39 16.03 -5.67 -14.91
C PHE A 39 16.13 -7.12 -15.35
N PRO A 40 17.24 -7.52 -15.99
CA PRO A 40 17.52 -8.93 -16.28
C PRO A 40 17.62 -9.79 -15.02
N VAL A 41 18.18 -9.21 -13.94
CA VAL A 41 18.27 -9.80 -12.61
C VAL A 41 17.90 -8.74 -11.59
N TYR A 42 16.89 -9.02 -10.78
CA TYR A 42 16.54 -8.16 -9.67
C TYR A 42 17.33 -8.53 -8.42
N GLN A 43 18.00 -7.55 -7.83
CA GLN A 43 18.28 -7.57 -6.41
C GLN A 43 17.00 -7.13 -5.69
N THR A 44 16.65 -7.83 -4.63
CA THR A 44 15.46 -7.48 -3.83
C THR A 44 15.85 -7.39 -2.37
N GLU A 45 15.40 -6.31 -1.71
CA GLU A 45 15.45 -6.17 -0.27
C GLU A 45 14.04 -5.92 0.26
N LEU A 46 13.64 -6.72 1.25
CA LEU A 46 12.42 -6.50 2.01
C LEU A 46 12.79 -6.01 3.41
N GLN A 47 12.17 -4.92 3.84
CA GLN A 47 12.22 -4.41 5.20
C GLN A 47 10.87 -4.71 5.83
N LEU A 48 10.81 -5.74 6.69
CA LEU A 48 9.58 -6.25 7.26
C LEU A 48 9.47 -5.93 8.75
N ASN A 49 8.30 -5.47 9.17
CA ASN A 49 7.90 -5.32 10.55
C ASN A 49 6.60 -6.09 10.77
N CYS A 50 6.62 -7.05 11.70
CA CYS A 50 5.49 -7.90 12.02
C CYS A 50 5.02 -7.60 13.45
N VAL A 51 3.74 -7.28 13.59
CA VAL A 51 3.07 -7.04 14.89
C VAL A 51 1.84 -7.94 14.95
N GLY A 52 1.86 -8.89 15.89
CA GLY A 52 0.89 -9.98 15.86
C GLY A 52 1.10 -10.83 14.59
N ASP A 53 0.08 -10.96 13.78
CA ASP A 53 0.11 -11.65 12.49
C ASP A 53 0.16 -10.70 11.28
N GLU A 54 0.09 -9.39 11.52
CA GLU A 54 0.17 -8.38 10.46
C GLU A 54 1.61 -8.01 10.12
N ILE A 55 1.93 -8.03 8.83
CA ILE A 55 3.21 -7.57 8.29
C ILE A 55 3.02 -6.26 7.55
N ARG A 56 3.90 -5.31 7.81
CA ARG A 56 4.05 -4.05 7.07
C ARG A 56 5.52 -3.79 6.77
N GLY A 57 5.79 -3.08 5.68
CA GLY A 57 7.17 -2.76 5.34
C GLY A 57 7.35 -2.17 3.97
N LYS A 58 8.58 -2.29 3.46
CA LYS A 58 8.96 -1.84 2.11
C LYS A 58 9.67 -2.95 1.36
N ALA A 59 9.41 -3.01 0.05
CA ALA A 59 10.17 -3.79 -0.90
C ALA A 59 11.01 -2.84 -1.76
N TYR A 60 12.26 -3.18 -1.97
CA TYR A 60 13.15 -2.52 -2.91
C TYR A 60 13.58 -3.52 -3.97
N HIS A 61 13.40 -3.14 -5.25
CA HIS A 61 13.88 -3.90 -6.41
C HIS A 61 14.91 -3.03 -7.12
N PHE A 62 16.11 -3.51 -7.28
CA PHE A 62 17.21 -2.67 -7.73
C PHE A 62 18.24 -3.45 -8.55
N SER A 63 18.95 -2.76 -9.43
CA SER A 63 20.21 -3.20 -10.00
C SER A 63 21.41 -2.62 -9.23
N ASP A 64 21.26 -1.36 -8.76
CA ASP A 64 22.23 -0.64 -7.93
C ASP A 64 21.50 0.40 -7.05
N SER A 65 22.21 1.07 -6.15
CA SER A 65 21.65 2.02 -5.19
C SER A 65 21.00 3.27 -5.80
N SER A 66 21.29 3.58 -7.07
CA SER A 66 20.73 4.73 -7.81
C SER A 66 19.66 4.33 -8.82
N ASN A 67 19.46 3.03 -9.03
CA ASN A 67 18.54 2.47 -10.03
C ASN A 67 17.64 1.43 -9.36
N PHE A 68 16.52 1.89 -8.79
CA PHE A 68 15.65 1.07 -7.97
C PHE A 68 14.18 1.48 -8.03
N ILE A 69 13.31 0.56 -7.62
CA ILE A 69 11.89 0.74 -7.36
C ILE A 69 11.66 0.43 -5.89
N SER A 70 10.93 1.28 -5.19
CA SER A 70 10.51 1.06 -3.81
C SER A 70 8.98 0.99 -3.71
N ASN A 71 8.48 -0.06 -3.10
CA ASN A 71 7.05 -0.34 -2.94
C ASN A 71 6.70 -0.47 -1.46
N GLU A 72 5.50 -0.05 -1.06
CA GLU A 72 4.93 -0.46 0.22
C GLU A 72 4.54 -1.93 0.16
N ILE A 73 4.70 -2.63 1.28
CA ILE A 73 4.34 -4.04 1.42
C ILE A 73 3.46 -4.24 2.65
N VAL A 74 2.43 -5.04 2.48
CA VAL A 74 1.56 -5.50 3.57
C VAL A 74 1.33 -6.99 3.45
N GLY A 75 1.00 -7.64 4.56
CA GLY A 75 0.70 -9.07 4.52
C GLY A 75 0.38 -9.68 5.86
N LEU A 76 0.36 -11.01 5.87
CA LEU A 76 0.05 -11.82 7.04
C LEU A 76 1.16 -12.84 7.28
N TRP A 77 1.42 -13.10 8.55
CA TRP A 77 2.35 -14.11 9.04
C TRP A 77 1.61 -15.23 9.77
N ASP A 78 1.73 -16.45 9.27
CA ASP A 78 1.33 -17.65 10.00
C ASP A 78 2.56 -18.23 10.71
N SER A 79 2.67 -17.98 12.01
CA SER A 79 3.82 -18.42 12.81
C SER A 79 3.87 -19.94 13.00
N VAL A 80 2.74 -20.64 12.92
CA VAL A 80 2.65 -22.10 13.06
C VAL A 80 3.15 -22.79 11.80
N LYS A 81 2.68 -22.33 10.64
CA LYS A 81 3.13 -22.85 9.34
C LYS A 81 4.45 -22.24 8.88
N ARG A 82 4.87 -21.14 9.51
CA ARG A 82 6.04 -20.34 9.10
C ARG A 82 5.91 -19.82 7.66
N VAL A 83 4.70 -19.38 7.31
CA VAL A 83 4.37 -18.86 5.97
C VAL A 83 4.01 -17.39 6.06
N ALA A 84 4.58 -16.58 5.17
CA ALA A 84 4.22 -15.18 4.98
C ALA A 84 3.56 -14.99 3.62
N LEU A 85 2.38 -14.38 3.61
CA LEU A 85 1.69 -13.94 2.41
C LEU A 85 1.80 -12.42 2.34
N LEU A 86 2.56 -11.91 1.37
CA LEU A 86 2.84 -10.49 1.23
C LEU A 86 2.34 -9.98 -0.12
N ARG A 87 1.99 -8.69 -0.17
CA ARG A 87 1.68 -8.00 -1.42
C ARG A 87 2.25 -6.59 -1.42
N GLU A 88 2.71 -6.17 -2.57
CA GLU A 88 3.06 -4.78 -2.85
C GLU A 88 1.77 -4.00 -3.12
N THR A 89 1.60 -2.85 -2.46
CA THR A 89 0.35 -2.07 -2.53
C THR A 89 0.47 -0.82 -3.38
N GLY A 90 1.68 -0.34 -3.63
CA GLY A 90 1.91 0.85 -4.43
C GLY A 90 3.40 1.15 -4.57
N ILE A 91 3.73 1.99 -5.54
CA ILE A 91 5.09 2.45 -5.81
C ILE A 91 5.33 3.75 -5.04
N VAL A 92 6.27 3.72 -4.10
CA VAL A 92 6.64 4.90 -3.28
C VAL A 92 7.68 5.75 -3.99
N THR A 93 8.67 5.10 -4.59
CA THR A 93 9.76 5.78 -5.31
C THR A 93 10.16 4.95 -6.52
N PHE A 94 10.40 5.66 -7.60
CA PHE A 94 10.79 5.09 -8.86
C PHE A 94 11.99 5.88 -9.40
N ARG A 95 13.13 5.23 -9.46
CA ARG A 95 14.37 5.78 -10.05
C ARG A 95 14.92 4.73 -10.99
N LEU A 96 14.70 4.89 -12.28
CA LEU A 96 15.19 4.01 -13.32
C LEU A 96 15.84 4.82 -14.43
N LYS A 97 16.90 4.27 -15.01
CA LYS A 97 17.64 4.88 -16.12
C LYS A 97 16.98 4.64 -17.46
N GLU A 98 16.16 3.60 -17.56
CA GLU A 98 15.51 3.18 -18.79
C GLU A 98 13.98 3.22 -18.61
N GLU A 99 13.27 3.45 -19.69
CA GLU A 99 11.80 3.33 -19.71
C GLU A 99 11.42 1.87 -19.48
N CYS A 100 10.86 1.59 -18.32
CA CYS A 100 10.30 0.29 -18.02
C CYS A 100 9.06 0.42 -17.16
N VAL A 101 8.21 -0.60 -17.19
CA VAL A 101 6.95 -0.62 -16.46
C VAL A 101 7.05 -1.63 -15.32
N PRO A 102 6.93 -1.17 -14.04
CA PRO A 102 7.06 -2.07 -12.90
C PRO A 102 5.88 -3.03 -12.76
N CYS A 103 6.19 -4.18 -12.16
CA CYS A 103 5.21 -5.18 -11.74
C CYS A 103 5.03 -5.10 -10.24
N LEU A 104 3.82 -4.87 -9.75
CA LEU A 104 3.49 -5.04 -8.34
C LEU A 104 3.35 -6.53 -8.03
N LYS A 105 3.99 -6.99 -6.96
CA LYS A 105 4.16 -8.42 -6.69
C LYS A 105 3.37 -8.87 -5.46
N ASN A 106 2.84 -10.08 -5.56
CA ASN A 106 2.40 -10.88 -4.42
C ASN A 106 3.47 -11.94 -4.15
N TYR A 107 3.72 -12.24 -2.89
CA TYR A 107 4.70 -13.23 -2.45
C TYR A 107 4.06 -14.25 -1.54
N GLU A 108 4.47 -15.48 -1.70
CA GLU A 108 4.22 -16.56 -0.76
C GLU A 108 5.58 -17.12 -0.31
N PHE A 109 5.95 -16.84 0.93
CA PHE A 109 7.22 -17.22 1.51
C PHE A 109 7.06 -18.29 2.57
N THR A 110 7.99 -19.23 2.59
CA THR A 110 8.25 -20.10 3.74
C THR A 110 9.54 -19.68 4.42
N LEU A 111 9.49 -19.44 5.73
CA LEU A 111 10.67 -19.18 6.55
C LEU A 111 11.33 -20.51 6.94
N SER A 112 12.60 -20.67 6.56
CA SER A 112 13.40 -21.85 6.86
C SER A 112 14.76 -21.44 7.44
N SER A 113 15.42 -22.39 8.11
CA SER A 113 16.82 -22.25 8.49
C SER A 113 17.65 -22.90 7.41
N GLY A 114 18.49 -22.12 6.74
CA GLY A 114 19.50 -22.64 5.80
C GLY A 114 20.61 -23.35 6.58
N THR A 115 21.12 -24.42 6.02
CA THR A 115 22.34 -25.09 6.49
C THR A 115 23.52 -24.61 5.67
N SER A 116 24.20 -23.55 6.09
CA SER A 116 25.59 -23.30 5.70
C SER A 116 26.50 -23.88 6.79
N GLU A 117 27.66 -24.39 6.42
CA GLU A 117 28.50 -25.25 7.29
C GLU A 117 28.87 -24.66 8.65
N ASN A 118 28.57 -23.38 8.95
CA ASN A 118 28.91 -22.73 10.21
C ASN A 118 27.87 -21.76 10.82
N LEU A 119 26.73 -21.50 10.19
CA LEU A 119 25.72 -20.55 10.72
C LEU A 119 24.31 -20.99 10.32
N LYS A 120 23.39 -21.01 11.28
CA LYS A 120 21.94 -21.12 11.02
C LYS A 120 21.44 -19.81 10.42
N GLU A 121 21.51 -19.71 9.11
CA GLU A 121 21.07 -18.52 8.37
C GLU A 121 19.57 -18.66 8.09
N LEU A 122 18.80 -17.65 8.52
CA LEU A 122 17.36 -17.61 8.21
C LEU A 122 17.14 -17.21 6.76
N GLN A 123 16.28 -17.95 6.08
CA GLN A 123 15.95 -17.75 4.67
C GLN A 123 14.44 -17.67 4.46
N LEU A 124 14.01 -16.71 3.63
CA LEU A 124 12.69 -16.65 3.02
C LEU A 124 12.78 -17.21 1.61
N ARG A 125 12.16 -18.34 1.39
CA ARG A 125 12.08 -18.99 0.08
C ARG A 125 10.64 -19.02 -0.38
N GLY A 126 10.39 -18.67 -1.62
CA GLY A 126 9.03 -18.69 -2.11
C GLY A 126 8.87 -18.34 -3.58
N ASN A 127 7.62 -18.11 -3.93
CA ASN A 127 7.22 -17.71 -5.26
C ASN A 127 6.68 -16.28 -5.22
N TRP A 128 6.75 -15.62 -6.35
CA TRP A 128 6.10 -14.35 -6.57
C TRP A 128 5.24 -14.40 -7.83
N SER A 129 4.19 -13.61 -7.83
CA SER A 129 3.28 -13.43 -8.97
C SER A 129 2.76 -12.01 -8.99
N THR A 130 2.06 -11.62 -10.04
CA THR A 130 1.31 -10.37 -10.06
C THR A 130 -0.19 -10.65 -10.09
N PRO A 131 -1.04 -9.80 -9.49
CA PRO A 131 -2.48 -10.06 -9.41
C PRO A 131 -3.16 -10.30 -10.76
N SER A 132 -2.65 -9.66 -11.82
CA SER A 132 -3.22 -9.73 -13.16
C SER A 132 -2.31 -10.41 -14.18
N GLY A 133 -1.12 -10.87 -13.79
CA GLY A 133 -0.08 -11.30 -14.73
C GLY A 133 0.51 -10.17 -15.56
N ARG A 134 0.21 -8.91 -15.22
CA ARG A 134 0.61 -7.71 -15.96
C ARG A 134 1.20 -6.64 -15.05
N ALA A 135 1.99 -5.75 -15.66
CA ALA A 135 2.54 -4.57 -15.02
C ALA A 135 1.45 -3.53 -14.68
N ILE A 136 1.85 -2.44 -14.03
CA ILE A 136 0.94 -1.38 -13.62
C ILE A 136 0.23 -0.67 -14.80
N ASP A 137 0.77 -0.75 -16.00
CA ASP A 137 0.14 -0.24 -17.23
C ASP A 137 -1.02 -1.12 -17.74
N GLY A 138 -1.20 -2.30 -17.14
CA GLY A 138 -2.20 -3.29 -17.54
C GLY A 138 -1.90 -3.98 -18.87
N ARG A 139 -0.77 -3.73 -19.52
CA ARG A 139 -0.39 -4.22 -20.86
C ARG A 139 0.83 -5.12 -20.83
N THR A 140 1.92 -4.63 -20.22
CA THR A 140 3.21 -5.34 -20.18
C THR A 140 3.08 -6.64 -19.39
N PRO A 141 3.42 -7.80 -19.95
CA PRO A 141 3.38 -9.06 -19.23
C PRO A 141 4.38 -9.09 -18.06
N CYS A 142 3.96 -9.68 -16.94
CA CYS A 142 4.79 -9.92 -15.77
C CYS A 142 4.76 -11.40 -15.43
N ALA A 143 5.69 -12.17 -15.96
CA ALA A 143 5.78 -13.59 -15.70
C ALA A 143 6.14 -13.85 -14.22
N PRO A 144 5.45 -14.78 -13.55
CA PRO A 144 5.78 -15.17 -12.19
C PRO A 144 7.17 -15.82 -12.09
N GLY A 145 7.68 -15.93 -10.88
CA GLY A 145 8.99 -16.52 -10.66
C GLY A 145 9.23 -16.95 -9.23
N THR A 146 10.48 -17.25 -8.93
CA THR A 146 10.93 -17.65 -7.62
C THR A 146 11.76 -16.58 -6.96
N ILE A 147 11.84 -16.62 -5.63
CA ILE A 147 12.61 -15.68 -4.84
C ILE A 147 13.25 -16.38 -3.64
N LEU A 148 14.50 -16.05 -3.39
CA LEU A 148 15.25 -16.51 -2.22
C LEU A 148 15.91 -15.31 -1.57
N LEU A 149 15.55 -15.06 -0.31
CA LEU A 149 16.13 -14.00 0.49
C LEU A 149 16.76 -14.55 1.75
N THR A 150 17.86 -13.95 2.16
CA THR A 150 18.56 -14.24 3.40
C THR A 150 18.44 -13.05 4.34
N ARG A 151 18.46 -13.30 5.64
CA ARG A 151 18.36 -12.26 6.65
C ARG A 151 19.67 -11.47 6.74
N PHE A 152 19.55 -10.13 6.87
CA PHE A 152 20.68 -9.21 7.06
C PHE A 152 20.49 -8.36 8.31
N GLU A 153 21.59 -7.90 8.89
CA GLU A 153 21.56 -7.02 10.05
C GLU A 153 21.25 -5.57 9.70
N LYS A 154 21.65 -5.13 8.50
CA LYS A 154 21.51 -3.74 8.05
C LYS A 154 20.97 -3.65 6.64
N SER A 155 20.07 -2.69 6.44
CA SER A 155 19.60 -2.31 5.12
C SER A 155 20.65 -1.51 4.34
N VAL A 156 20.64 -1.62 3.00
CA VAL A 156 21.38 -0.73 2.09
C VAL A 156 20.55 0.49 1.68
N PHE A 157 19.27 0.49 1.99
CA PHE A 157 18.36 1.60 1.80
C PHE A 157 18.02 2.27 3.14
N PRO A 158 17.55 3.52 3.15
CA PRO A 158 17.04 4.14 4.37
C PRO A 158 16.03 3.21 5.04
N ALA A 159 16.17 3.03 6.35
CA ALA A 159 15.19 2.25 7.11
C ALA A 159 13.80 2.78 6.80
N ALA A 160 12.85 1.87 6.53
CA ALA A 160 11.45 2.26 6.56
C ALA A 160 11.22 2.96 7.91
N PRO A 161 10.65 4.17 7.95
CA PRO A 161 10.34 4.80 9.22
C PRO A 161 9.61 3.75 10.04
N ALA A 162 10.07 3.54 11.29
CA ALA A 162 9.41 2.63 12.22
C ALA A 162 7.92 2.92 12.12
N ALA A 163 7.10 1.87 11.93
CA ALA A 163 5.67 2.07 11.74
C ALA A 163 5.21 3.05 12.80
N LYS A 164 4.86 4.28 12.39
CA LYS A 164 4.30 5.25 13.34
C LYS A 164 3.18 4.51 14.03
N PRO A 165 3.03 4.61 15.35
CA PRO A 165 1.89 4.04 16.04
C PRO A 165 0.68 4.40 15.18
N THR A 166 -0.08 3.37 14.78
CA THR A 166 -1.20 3.50 13.82
C THR A 166 -1.96 4.77 14.18
N PRO A 167 -1.98 5.81 13.33
CA PRO A 167 -2.76 7.00 13.64
C PRO A 167 -4.17 6.52 13.96
N PRO A 168 -4.89 7.14 14.90
CA PRO A 168 -6.28 6.77 15.16
C PRO A 168 -6.96 6.67 13.81
N GLN A 169 -7.61 5.54 13.55
CA GLN A 169 -8.14 5.17 12.25
C GLN A 169 -8.96 6.34 11.70
N LYS A 170 -8.47 7.00 10.64
CA LYS A 170 -9.15 8.16 10.07
C LYS A 170 -10.56 7.75 9.67
N ILE A 171 -11.53 8.59 9.97
CA ILE A 171 -12.92 8.34 9.60
C ILE A 171 -13.13 8.76 8.16
N ASP A 172 -13.70 7.89 7.34
CA ASP A 172 -14.09 8.23 5.98
C ASP A 172 -15.36 9.10 6.03
N GLN A 173 -15.20 10.42 5.92
CA GLN A 173 -16.30 11.37 5.95
C GLN A 173 -16.90 11.49 4.56
N LEU A 174 -18.20 11.15 4.44
CA LEU A 174 -18.95 11.33 3.19
C LEU A 174 -19.06 12.83 2.87
N VAL A 175 -18.49 13.23 1.73
CA VAL A 175 -18.54 14.60 1.21
C VAL A 175 -19.70 14.74 0.25
N GLN A 176 -19.88 13.77 -0.67
CA GLN A 176 -20.90 13.84 -1.70
C GLN A 176 -21.27 12.45 -2.23
N GLU A 177 -22.55 12.29 -2.61
CA GLU A 177 -23.02 11.19 -3.47
C GLU A 177 -23.35 11.74 -4.86
N ILE A 178 -22.89 11.05 -5.89
CA ILE A 178 -23.14 11.42 -7.29
C ILE A 178 -23.78 10.23 -7.98
N ARG A 179 -24.95 10.46 -8.58
CA ARG A 179 -25.68 9.47 -9.36
C ARG A 179 -25.25 9.61 -10.82
N LEU A 180 -24.84 8.50 -11.42
CA LEU A 180 -24.25 8.49 -12.76
C LEU A 180 -24.86 7.38 -13.62
N ASP A 181 -24.85 7.58 -14.93
CA ASP A 181 -25.09 6.52 -15.91
C ASP A 181 -23.99 5.46 -15.88
N SER A 182 -24.26 4.31 -16.50
CA SER A 182 -23.24 3.28 -16.70
C SER A 182 -22.16 3.73 -17.68
N GLY A 183 -20.92 3.33 -17.41
CA GLY A 183 -19.82 3.56 -18.33
C GLY A 183 -18.50 3.88 -17.65
N GLU A 184 -17.57 4.38 -18.45
CA GLU A 184 -16.29 4.88 -17.98
C GLU A 184 -16.50 6.22 -17.26
N VAL A 185 -15.91 6.32 -16.07
CA VAL A 185 -15.87 7.52 -15.27
C VAL A 185 -14.41 7.93 -15.12
N GLN A 186 -14.05 9.13 -15.55
CA GLN A 186 -12.74 9.71 -15.32
C GLN A 186 -12.78 10.59 -14.07
N LEU A 187 -11.86 10.31 -13.15
CA LEU A 187 -11.60 11.11 -11.95
C LEU A 187 -10.29 11.87 -12.17
N SER A 188 -10.33 13.19 -12.06
CA SER A 188 -9.15 14.03 -12.21
C SER A 188 -8.94 14.82 -10.91
N PHE A 189 -7.81 14.61 -10.25
CA PHE A 189 -7.47 15.25 -8.98
C PHE A 189 -6.46 16.36 -9.22
N TYR A 190 -6.77 17.54 -8.72
CA TYR A 190 -5.94 18.75 -8.79
C TYR A 190 -5.68 19.26 -7.39
N ASP A 191 -4.63 20.03 -7.23
CA ASP A 191 -4.49 20.92 -6.07
C ASP A 191 -5.63 21.94 -6.07
N ASN A 192 -6.24 22.16 -4.90
CA ASN A 192 -7.42 23.07 -4.78
C ASN A 192 -7.05 24.49 -4.41
N GLY A 193 -5.91 24.97 -4.76
CA GLY A 193 -5.54 26.32 -4.38
C GLY A 193 -4.09 26.64 -4.68
N GLN A 194 -3.35 26.98 -3.66
CA GLN A 194 -1.92 27.17 -3.76
C GLN A 194 -1.23 25.83 -3.70
N ILE A 195 -0.40 25.51 -4.70
CA ILE A 195 0.41 24.29 -4.70
C ILE A 195 1.39 24.37 -3.53
N ASP A 196 1.09 23.63 -2.47
CA ASP A 196 1.79 23.68 -1.19
C ASP A 196 2.43 22.35 -0.78
N GLY A 197 2.43 21.37 -1.71
CA GLY A 197 3.03 20.07 -1.52
C GLY A 197 2.08 19.03 -0.94
N ASP A 198 0.78 19.25 -1.05
CA ASP A 198 -0.24 18.26 -0.70
C ASP A 198 0.00 16.92 -1.43
N THR A 199 0.02 15.83 -0.68
CA THR A 199 0.23 14.48 -1.17
C THR A 199 -0.94 13.62 -0.76
N ILE A 200 -1.51 12.90 -1.73
CA ILE A 200 -2.72 12.09 -1.54
C ILE A 200 -2.52 10.62 -1.93
N SER A 201 -3.34 9.76 -1.32
CA SER A 201 -3.66 8.43 -1.82
C SER A 201 -5.15 8.33 -2.10
N VAL A 202 -5.51 7.58 -3.16
CA VAL A 202 -6.91 7.37 -3.53
C VAL A 202 -7.23 5.89 -3.56
N TYR A 203 -8.27 5.53 -2.83
CA TYR A 203 -8.80 4.18 -2.75
C TYR A 203 -10.15 4.12 -3.46
N VAL A 204 -10.37 3.07 -4.24
CA VAL A 204 -11.67 2.76 -4.83
C VAL A 204 -12.15 1.42 -4.29
N ASN A 205 -13.30 1.42 -3.59
CA ASN A 205 -13.82 0.24 -2.90
C ASN A 205 -12.74 -0.43 -2.03
N LYS A 206 -12.03 0.36 -1.21
CA LYS A 206 -10.92 -0.06 -0.33
C LYS A 206 -9.66 -0.55 -1.05
N LYS A 207 -9.59 -0.53 -2.38
CA LYS A 207 -8.40 -0.87 -3.15
C LYS A 207 -7.60 0.40 -3.46
N PRO A 208 -6.32 0.50 -3.10
CA PRO A 208 -5.49 1.64 -3.46
C PRO A 208 -5.26 1.65 -4.98
N LEU A 209 -5.55 2.76 -5.64
CA LEU A 209 -5.31 2.99 -7.06
C LEU A 209 -4.32 4.13 -7.32
N ILE A 210 -4.27 5.11 -6.42
CA ILE A 210 -3.27 6.16 -6.38
C ILE A 210 -2.64 6.11 -5.00
N VAL A 211 -1.32 6.13 -4.91
CA VAL A 211 -0.62 6.06 -3.63
C VAL A 211 0.48 7.10 -3.61
N ASN A 212 0.45 7.94 -2.56
CA ASN A 212 1.51 8.88 -2.23
C ASN A 212 1.88 9.82 -3.39
N GLN A 213 0.87 10.33 -4.11
CA GLN A 213 1.06 11.24 -5.24
C GLN A 213 0.88 12.70 -4.81
N MET A 214 1.87 13.53 -5.13
CA MET A 214 1.81 14.96 -4.89
C MET A 214 0.83 15.60 -5.90
N LEU A 215 -0.10 16.40 -5.40
CA LEU A 215 -0.98 17.23 -6.20
C LEU A 215 -0.19 18.34 -6.89
N ARG A 216 -0.61 18.67 -8.10
CA ARG A 216 0.02 19.69 -8.96
C ARG A 216 -1.05 20.44 -9.77
N ALA A 217 -0.59 21.36 -10.62
CA ALA A 217 -1.46 22.01 -11.62
C ALA A 217 -1.96 20.99 -12.66
N GLU A 218 -1.13 20.01 -13.03
CA GLU A 218 -1.53 18.90 -13.88
C GLU A 218 -2.31 17.87 -13.06
N PRO A 219 -3.43 17.35 -13.60
CA PRO A 219 -4.27 16.41 -12.88
C PRO A 219 -3.64 15.02 -12.74
N ILE A 220 -3.85 14.38 -11.59
CA ILE A 220 -3.73 12.94 -11.47
C ILE A 220 -5.02 12.34 -12.01
N ILE A 221 -4.93 11.51 -13.07
CA ILE A 221 -6.09 10.95 -13.76
C ILE A 221 -6.26 9.49 -13.38
N LEU A 222 -7.49 9.13 -12.97
CA LEU A 222 -7.90 7.76 -12.69
C LEU A 222 -9.16 7.47 -13.50
N LYS A 223 -9.20 6.32 -14.19
CA LYS A 223 -10.38 5.83 -14.90
C LYS A 223 -10.94 4.60 -14.21
N ILE A 224 -12.23 4.62 -13.98
CA ILE A 224 -12.96 3.50 -13.36
C ILE A 224 -14.22 3.20 -14.17
N TRP A 225 -14.83 2.06 -13.89
CA TRP A 225 -16.08 1.65 -14.51
C TRP A 225 -17.19 1.54 -13.48
N ILE A 226 -18.40 2.00 -13.82
CA ILE A 226 -19.62 1.85 -13.03
C ILE A 226 -20.73 1.23 -13.89
N ASP A 227 -21.45 0.27 -13.36
CA ASP A 227 -22.58 -0.40 -14.01
C ASP A 227 -23.48 -1.13 -12.99
N SER A 228 -24.48 -1.84 -13.50
CA SER A 228 -25.40 -2.62 -12.67
C SER A 228 -24.74 -3.78 -11.90
N LYS A 229 -23.57 -4.27 -12.32
CA LYS A 229 -22.81 -5.33 -11.62
C LYS A 229 -21.97 -4.75 -10.48
N GLN A 230 -21.56 -3.50 -10.63
CA GLN A 230 -20.81 -2.75 -9.65
C GLN A 230 -21.46 -1.37 -9.45
N PRO A 231 -22.65 -1.33 -8.84
CA PRO A 231 -23.48 -0.15 -8.83
C PRO A 231 -23.01 0.95 -7.88
N VAL A 232 -22.07 0.67 -7.02
CA VAL A 232 -21.50 1.65 -6.08
C VAL A 232 -19.99 1.64 -6.16
N ARG A 233 -19.41 2.84 -6.25
CA ARG A 233 -17.97 3.09 -6.14
C ARG A 233 -17.72 4.07 -5.01
N GLU A 234 -17.04 3.62 -3.99
CA GLU A 234 -16.57 4.48 -2.90
C GLU A 234 -15.14 4.95 -3.24
N ILE A 235 -14.99 6.25 -3.37
CA ILE A 235 -13.73 6.92 -3.66
C ILE A 235 -13.28 7.59 -2.37
N VAL A 236 -12.23 7.08 -1.75
CA VAL A 236 -11.67 7.65 -0.52
C VAL A 236 -10.35 8.34 -0.85
N MET A 237 -10.28 9.64 -0.60
CA MET A 237 -9.02 10.40 -0.65
C MET A 237 -8.45 10.48 0.76
N VAL A 238 -7.21 10.01 0.90
CA VAL A 238 -6.41 10.10 2.12
C VAL A 238 -5.35 11.17 1.91
N GLY A 239 -5.28 12.16 2.81
CA GLY A 239 -4.14 13.08 2.89
C GLY A 239 -2.97 12.35 3.56
N GLU A 240 -1.86 12.23 2.83
CA GLU A 240 -0.64 11.57 3.34
C GLU A 240 0.25 12.53 4.13
N ASN A 241 0.09 13.81 3.87
CA ASN A 241 0.69 14.91 4.61
C ASN A 241 -0.34 16.03 4.80
N LEU A 242 0.06 17.13 5.41
CA LEU A 242 -0.80 18.31 5.60
C LEU A 242 -0.42 19.48 4.69
N GLY A 243 0.49 19.26 3.73
CA GLY A 243 1.06 20.34 2.93
C GLY A 243 1.81 21.38 3.77
N GLN A 244 2.05 22.54 3.20
CA GLN A 244 2.54 23.71 3.94
C GLN A 244 1.37 24.50 4.57
N ILE A 245 0.16 24.31 4.06
CA ILE A 245 -1.07 25.01 4.50
C ILE A 245 -2.17 23.98 4.82
N PRO A 246 -2.23 23.46 6.06
CA PRO A 246 -3.28 22.51 6.46
C PRO A 246 -4.69 23.09 6.34
N PRO A 247 -5.69 22.24 6.06
CA PRO A 247 -5.66 20.78 5.81
C PRO A 247 -5.27 20.46 4.36
N ASN A 248 -4.96 19.16 4.09
CA ASN A 248 -4.76 18.68 2.72
C ASN A 248 -6.06 18.79 1.92
N THR A 249 -5.99 19.50 0.78
CA THR A 249 -7.17 19.77 -0.03
C THR A 249 -6.94 19.40 -1.50
N ALA A 250 -8.01 18.90 -2.14
CA ALA A 250 -8.00 18.58 -3.55
C ALA A 250 -9.32 18.97 -4.22
N LEU A 251 -9.26 19.34 -5.49
CA LEU A 251 -10.40 19.40 -6.37
C LEU A 251 -10.47 18.09 -7.18
N MET A 252 -11.50 17.30 -6.97
CA MET A 252 -11.79 16.14 -7.82
C MET A 252 -12.83 16.51 -8.86
N ILE A 253 -12.52 16.27 -10.13
CA ILE A 253 -13.47 16.40 -11.23
C ILE A 253 -13.88 14.98 -11.66
N VAL A 254 -15.18 14.70 -11.58
CA VAL A 254 -15.80 13.47 -12.06
C VAL A 254 -16.36 13.76 -13.43
N THR A 255 -15.87 13.06 -14.46
CA THR A 255 -16.30 13.24 -15.84
C THR A 255 -16.83 11.92 -16.38
N THR A 256 -18.05 11.92 -16.89
CA THR A 256 -18.65 10.86 -17.69
C THR A 256 -18.81 11.32 -19.13
N ARG A 257 -19.43 10.50 -19.96
CA ARG A 257 -19.77 10.89 -21.34
C ARG A 257 -20.68 12.13 -21.39
N ASN A 258 -21.61 12.25 -20.44
CA ASN A 258 -22.71 13.21 -20.47
C ASN A 258 -22.62 14.29 -19.38
N GLU A 259 -21.86 14.04 -18.31
CA GLU A 259 -21.90 14.87 -17.11
C GLU A 259 -20.50 15.18 -16.59
N ARG A 260 -20.38 16.31 -15.91
CA ARG A 260 -19.17 16.72 -15.23
C ARG A 260 -19.52 17.33 -13.88
N HIS A 261 -18.97 16.73 -12.79
CA HIS A 261 -19.15 17.21 -11.44
C HIS A 261 -17.81 17.67 -10.85
N GLN A 262 -17.86 18.68 -9.98
CA GLN A 262 -16.72 19.17 -9.21
C GLN A 262 -16.96 18.90 -7.75
N VAL A 263 -16.00 18.30 -7.08
CA VAL A 263 -16.07 17.96 -5.67
C VAL A 263 -14.80 18.44 -4.98
N TYR A 264 -14.97 19.30 -3.98
CA TYR A 264 -13.89 19.75 -3.13
C TYR A 264 -13.69 18.76 -2.00
N LEU A 265 -12.49 18.21 -1.91
CA LEU A 265 -12.11 17.20 -0.94
C LEU A 265 -11.18 17.81 0.11
N THR A 266 -11.40 17.44 1.37
CA THR A 266 -10.54 17.85 2.47
C THR A 266 -10.23 16.64 3.33
N ALA A 267 -8.96 16.39 3.56
CA ALA A 267 -8.47 15.34 4.43
C ALA A 267 -7.51 15.92 5.47
N ASP A 268 -7.56 15.42 6.69
CA ASP A 268 -6.71 15.84 7.78
C ASP A 268 -6.18 14.62 8.58
N GLU A 269 -5.67 14.85 9.78
CA GLU A 269 -5.15 13.78 10.65
C GLU A 269 -6.24 12.83 11.20
N ARG A 270 -7.53 13.24 11.17
CA ARG A 270 -8.65 12.52 11.78
C ARG A 270 -9.61 11.95 10.75
N LYS A 271 -9.67 12.52 9.55
CA LYS A 271 -10.66 12.17 8.53
C LYS A 271 -10.08 12.13 7.14
N ASN A 272 -10.62 11.23 6.34
CA ASN A 272 -10.47 11.17 4.90
C ASN A 272 -11.71 11.75 4.22
N ALA A 273 -11.59 12.12 2.96
CA ALA A 273 -12.73 12.53 2.15
C ALA A 273 -13.28 11.32 1.37
N LEU A 274 -14.57 11.00 1.55
CA LEU A 274 -15.27 9.94 0.82
C LEU A 274 -16.26 10.55 -0.18
N VAL A 275 -16.19 10.11 -1.43
CA VAL A 275 -17.22 10.38 -2.44
C VAL A 275 -17.80 9.05 -2.89
N ARG A 276 -19.13 8.99 -2.96
CA ARG A 276 -19.84 7.80 -3.40
C ARG A 276 -20.46 8.03 -4.78
N LEU A 277 -20.03 7.25 -5.76
CA LEU A 277 -20.63 7.23 -7.09
C LEU A 277 -21.66 6.10 -7.12
N ILE A 278 -22.87 6.41 -7.58
CA ILE A 278 -24.00 5.45 -7.59
C ILE A 278 -24.50 5.32 -9.04
N PHE A 279 -24.54 4.10 -9.54
CA PHE A 279 -25.18 3.81 -10.79
C PHE A 279 -26.70 4.00 -10.67
N ASP A 280 -27.28 4.84 -11.52
CA ASP A 280 -28.70 5.12 -11.55
C ASP A 280 -29.25 5.03 -12.98
N ARG A 281 -30.08 4.02 -13.27
CA ARG A 281 -30.74 3.88 -14.57
C ARG A 281 -31.78 4.98 -14.88
N GLY A 282 -32.23 5.70 -13.85
CA GLY A 282 -33.29 6.71 -14.00
C GLY A 282 -32.84 8.04 -14.62
N ASN A 283 -31.53 8.28 -14.71
CA ASN A 283 -30.99 9.53 -15.27
C ASN A 283 -31.02 9.59 -16.81
N ILE A 284 -31.36 8.48 -17.49
CA ILE A 284 -31.39 8.38 -18.96
C ILE A 284 -32.64 9.08 -19.57
N GLN A 285 -33.63 9.48 -18.78
CA GLN A 285 -34.93 10.01 -19.28
C GLN A 285 -35.15 11.51 -19.07
N LYS A 286 -34.14 12.30 -18.74
CA LYS A 286 -34.30 13.75 -18.57
C LYS A 286 -33.37 14.54 -19.48
N ASN A 287 -33.44 14.29 -20.80
CA ASN A 287 -33.01 15.22 -21.84
C ASN A 287 -33.92 15.10 -23.05
#